data_bb7c1c54ce6525c55ef402c2bc7e331e
#
_entry.id   bb7c1c54ce6525c55ef402c2bc7e331e
#
_cell.length_a   1.000
_cell.length_b   1.000
_cell.length_c   1.000
_cell.angle_alpha   90.00
_cell.angle_beta   90.00
_cell.angle_gamma   90.00
#
_symmetry.space_group_name_H-M   'P 1'
#
loop_
_entity.id
_entity.type
_entity.pdbx_description
1 polymer ?
#
loop_
_entity_poly.entity_id
_entity_poly.type
_entity_poly.pdbx_seq_one_letter_code
_entity_poly.pdbx_strand_id
1 'polypeptide(L)'
;TPPNLPRKIPDGVDVPDVHTPESGLGGVVAKSAGAERSPVMALVGNWRNLTWLKTIGPVLSAGRSVLVVAASAAEVSQIADRAAATWGELVVRIAGEDDKTDTRAWQSAQSPPRLVIGTPKTASWLIGGLGLAIVLEEGRRAMKDRQTPTLHVRDLMRTRSRLEGFNLVFFGPTPSVELLAAGAETVREGNRAWPLVEVVDRTEDQPGSGFLSERSLAAISATAKGGERVFVFTHRRIGFASMRCTRCRTLRSCSRCGTRVGRVDSCPRCGTAIGACRNCGHTEFEEMGTIPDRLVSEIDRRMGPGAAVVHPADGLVIVGTERDLAGLPMVALAVAADVDGMLLGTGYRTTEEALRQLARLALAVKEGRGTRLILQTSRPDSLLVTTMRRGDPIPYLERVLVERAREAAPPASEMIAVEIRGAVPEAVATDLASLEGAVAMGPIDVLDGKRWLLTGSLGKARIGLRPLVGRWRDWGATVRVDADPIDV
;
A
#
# COMPACT_ATOMS: atom_id res chain seq x y z
N THR A 1 -7.72 11.06 19.40
CA THR A 1 -8.54 12.19 19.90
C THR A 1 -7.66 13.43 19.93
N PRO A 2 -8.12 14.61 19.48
CA PRO A 2 -7.37 15.84 19.58
C PRO A 2 -7.02 16.17 21.03
N PRO A 3 -5.90 16.87 21.30
CA PRO A 3 -5.44 17.12 22.67
C PRO A 3 -6.39 17.99 23.50
N ASN A 4 -7.22 18.82 22.86
CA ASN A 4 -8.20 19.69 23.53
C ASN A 4 -9.60 19.38 23.07
N LEU A 5 -10.37 18.65 23.87
CA LEU A 5 -11.76 18.32 23.57
C LEU A 5 -12.66 19.56 23.69
N PRO A 6 -13.41 19.94 22.66
CA PRO A 6 -14.34 21.05 22.74
C PRO A 6 -15.57 20.69 23.57
N ARG A 7 -16.13 21.68 24.27
CA ARG A 7 -17.28 21.50 25.18
C ARG A 7 -18.62 21.48 24.46
N LYS A 8 -18.70 21.98 23.22
CA LYS A 8 -19.96 22.08 22.46
C LYS A 8 -19.86 21.27 21.16
N ILE A 9 -20.85 20.42 20.94
CA ILE A 9 -21.02 19.66 19.71
C ILE A 9 -21.96 20.46 18.79
N PRO A 10 -21.65 20.69 17.50
CA PRO A 10 -22.52 21.39 16.57
C PRO A 10 -23.82 20.60 16.32
N ASP A 11 -24.86 21.29 15.87
CA ASP A 11 -26.12 20.66 15.43
C ASP A 11 -25.92 19.81 14.17
N GLY A 12 -26.84 18.90 13.92
CA GLY A 12 -26.89 18.08 12.70
C GLY A 12 -27.11 18.94 11.44
N VAL A 13 -26.84 18.35 10.29
CA VAL A 13 -27.01 18.96 8.95
C VAL A 13 -28.01 18.12 8.17
N ASP A 14 -28.88 18.78 7.41
CA ASP A 14 -29.85 18.12 6.54
C ASP A 14 -29.17 17.30 5.44
N VAL A 15 -29.71 16.13 5.13
CA VAL A 15 -29.20 15.23 4.11
C VAL A 15 -29.88 15.57 2.77
N PRO A 16 -29.11 15.92 1.71
CA PRO A 16 -29.68 16.15 0.40
C PRO A 16 -30.24 14.83 -0.18
N ASP A 17 -31.34 14.94 -0.94
CA ASP A 17 -31.87 13.82 -1.71
C ASP A 17 -30.96 13.52 -2.92
N VAL A 18 -30.39 12.32 -2.95
CA VAL A 18 -29.43 11.89 -3.99
C VAL A 18 -29.85 10.54 -4.54
N HIS A 19 -30.01 10.48 -5.85
CA HIS A 19 -30.24 9.19 -6.53
C HIS A 19 -29.09 8.21 -6.25
N THR A 20 -29.44 7.05 -5.70
CA THR A 20 -28.49 5.99 -5.31
C THR A 20 -28.29 5.01 -6.46
N PRO A 21 -27.11 4.95 -7.07
CA PRO A 21 -26.81 3.99 -8.12
C PRO A 21 -26.65 2.56 -7.57
N GLU A 22 -26.91 1.58 -8.40
CA GLU A 22 -26.53 0.20 -8.08
C GLU A 22 -25.00 0.06 -7.97
N SER A 23 -24.56 -0.61 -6.94
CA SER A 23 -23.12 -0.92 -6.73
C SER A 23 -22.95 -2.14 -5.84
N GLY A 24 -21.74 -2.68 -5.79
CA GLY A 24 -21.36 -3.75 -4.86
C GLY A 24 -21.55 -3.39 -3.38
N LEU A 25 -21.70 -2.10 -3.06
CA LEU A 25 -22.01 -1.62 -1.71
C LEU A 25 -23.50 -1.72 -1.35
N GLY A 26 -24.41 -1.90 -2.31
CA GLY A 26 -25.87 -1.76 -2.09
C GLY A 26 -26.39 -2.59 -0.92
N GLY A 27 -26.02 -3.84 -0.83
CA GLY A 27 -26.47 -4.74 0.26
C GLY A 27 -25.99 -4.30 1.65
N VAL A 28 -24.72 -3.94 1.81
CA VAL A 28 -24.18 -3.49 3.09
C VAL A 28 -24.70 -2.10 3.48
N VAL A 29 -24.94 -1.23 2.50
CA VAL A 29 -25.54 0.09 2.70
C VAL A 29 -26.96 -0.05 3.23
N ALA A 30 -27.81 -0.88 2.61
CA ALA A 30 -29.17 -1.12 3.06
C ALA A 30 -29.21 -1.63 4.51
N LYS A 31 -28.38 -2.62 4.85
CA LYS A 31 -28.26 -3.12 6.23
C LYS A 31 -27.78 -2.03 7.19
N SER A 32 -26.82 -1.20 6.77
CA SER A 32 -26.31 -0.09 7.60
C SER A 32 -27.36 0.97 7.87
N ALA A 33 -28.20 1.30 6.89
CA ALA A 33 -29.33 2.22 7.05
C ALA A 33 -30.36 1.65 8.03
N GLY A 34 -30.70 0.35 7.92
CA GLY A 34 -31.62 -0.35 8.82
C GLY A 34 -31.03 -0.70 10.18
N ALA A 35 -29.80 -0.32 10.48
CA ALA A 35 -29.05 -0.71 11.69
C ALA A 35 -28.84 -2.24 11.83
N GLU A 36 -28.88 -2.97 10.72
CA GLU A 36 -28.65 -4.40 10.67
C GLU A 36 -27.16 -4.72 10.49
N ARG A 37 -26.74 -5.87 11.03
CA ARG A 37 -25.35 -6.33 10.91
C ARG A 37 -25.11 -7.02 9.56
N SER A 38 -23.91 -6.81 9.04
CA SER A 38 -23.38 -7.49 7.86
C SER A 38 -22.06 -8.15 8.21
N PRO A 39 -21.69 -9.27 7.57
CA PRO A 39 -20.32 -9.74 7.59
C PRO A 39 -19.34 -8.66 7.13
N VAL A 40 -18.09 -8.76 7.57
CA VAL A 40 -17.02 -7.90 7.06
C VAL A 40 -16.82 -8.20 5.58
N MET A 41 -16.90 -7.16 4.74
CA MET A 41 -16.85 -7.30 3.29
C MET A 41 -15.50 -6.84 2.74
N ALA A 42 -14.96 -7.59 1.78
CA ALA A 42 -13.88 -7.20 0.89
C ALA A 42 -14.46 -6.90 -0.50
N LEU A 43 -14.72 -5.64 -0.81
CA LEU A 43 -15.22 -5.22 -2.12
C LEU A 43 -14.05 -5.03 -3.08
N VAL A 44 -14.00 -5.85 -4.13
CA VAL A 44 -12.95 -5.83 -5.15
C VAL A 44 -13.43 -5.04 -6.35
N GLY A 45 -12.82 -3.87 -6.57
CA GLY A 45 -13.24 -2.97 -7.64
C GLY A 45 -12.47 -1.65 -7.68
N ASN A 46 -12.95 -0.75 -8.54
CA ASN A 46 -12.34 0.56 -8.76
C ASN A 46 -12.96 1.65 -7.87
N TRP A 47 -12.36 1.88 -6.70
CA TRP A 47 -12.80 2.96 -5.82
C TRP A 47 -12.48 4.37 -6.38
N ARG A 48 -11.54 4.52 -7.31
CA ARG A 48 -11.08 5.82 -7.83
C ARG A 48 -12.08 6.51 -8.76
N ASN A 49 -13.06 5.78 -9.30
CA ASN A 49 -14.13 6.39 -10.10
C ASN A 49 -15.07 7.26 -9.23
N LEU A 50 -15.06 7.07 -7.91
CA LEU A 50 -15.81 7.81 -6.89
C LEU A 50 -17.34 7.83 -7.10
N THR A 51 -17.87 6.99 -8.00
CA THR A 51 -19.33 6.89 -8.24
C THR A 51 -20.05 6.30 -7.02
N TRP A 52 -19.37 5.42 -6.27
CA TRP A 52 -19.85 4.79 -5.05
C TRP A 52 -20.17 5.79 -3.93
N LEU A 53 -19.65 7.03 -3.97
CA LEU A 53 -19.96 8.07 -2.98
C LEU A 53 -21.46 8.41 -2.95
N LYS A 54 -22.19 8.19 -4.02
CA LYS A 54 -23.65 8.37 -4.04
C LYS A 54 -24.40 7.20 -3.42
N THR A 55 -23.80 6.00 -3.46
CA THR A 55 -24.43 4.77 -2.93
C THR A 55 -24.61 4.81 -1.41
N ILE A 56 -23.82 5.60 -0.68
CA ILE A 56 -23.92 5.70 0.80
C ILE A 56 -25.11 6.55 1.28
N GLY A 57 -25.84 7.20 0.38
CA GLY A 57 -26.98 8.08 0.70
C GLY A 57 -27.96 7.51 1.71
N PRO A 58 -28.45 6.28 1.55
CA PRO A 58 -29.41 5.69 2.50
C PRO A 58 -28.91 5.64 3.95
N VAL A 59 -27.60 5.47 4.19
CA VAL A 59 -27.02 5.48 5.54
C VAL A 59 -27.10 6.88 6.15
N LEU A 60 -26.74 7.90 5.37
CA LEU A 60 -26.83 9.31 5.81
C LEU A 60 -28.28 9.73 6.04
N SER A 61 -29.20 9.37 5.12
CA SER A 61 -30.64 9.67 5.26
C SER A 61 -31.30 8.98 6.45
N ALA A 62 -30.72 7.85 6.89
CA ALA A 62 -31.12 7.18 8.14
C ALA A 62 -30.55 7.86 9.42
N GLY A 63 -29.94 9.04 9.30
CA GLY A 63 -29.33 9.76 10.42
C GLY A 63 -28.01 9.16 10.93
N ARG A 64 -27.38 8.27 10.15
CA ARG A 64 -26.14 7.58 10.57
C ARG A 64 -24.93 8.11 9.80
N SER A 65 -23.80 8.15 10.48
CA SER A 65 -22.55 8.61 9.88
C SER A 65 -21.83 7.51 9.09
N VAL A 66 -21.03 7.94 8.11
CA VAL A 66 -20.14 7.08 7.32
C VAL A 66 -18.69 7.54 7.51
N LEU A 67 -17.79 6.59 7.78
CA LEU A 67 -16.34 6.83 7.82
C LEU A 67 -15.69 6.26 6.57
N VAL A 68 -14.88 7.07 5.88
CA VAL A 68 -13.99 6.63 4.79
C VAL A 68 -12.54 6.85 5.22
N VAL A 69 -11.74 5.79 5.20
CA VAL A 69 -10.31 5.85 5.52
C VAL A 69 -9.50 5.66 4.25
N ALA A 70 -8.70 6.67 3.88
CA ALA A 70 -7.78 6.63 2.75
C ALA A 70 -6.33 6.73 3.22
N ALA A 71 -5.38 6.19 2.45
CA ALA A 71 -4.01 5.99 2.90
C ALA A 71 -3.15 7.28 2.93
N SER A 72 -3.58 8.36 2.27
CA SER A 72 -2.81 9.61 2.18
C SER A 72 -3.71 10.84 2.22
N ALA A 73 -3.14 11.98 2.66
CA ALA A 73 -3.84 13.26 2.68
C ALA A 73 -4.30 13.70 1.27
N ALA A 74 -3.52 13.41 0.23
CA ALA A 74 -3.89 13.70 -1.16
C ALA A 74 -5.15 12.95 -1.59
N GLU A 75 -5.25 11.65 -1.27
CA GLU A 75 -6.45 10.85 -1.53
C GLU A 75 -7.64 11.33 -0.72
N VAL A 76 -7.44 11.67 0.57
CA VAL A 76 -8.48 12.25 1.43
C VAL A 76 -9.03 13.53 0.79
N SER A 77 -8.16 14.45 0.35
CA SER A 77 -8.60 15.71 -0.28
C SER A 77 -9.37 15.44 -1.57
N GLN A 78 -8.85 14.59 -2.45
CA GLN A 78 -9.52 14.24 -3.72
C GLN A 78 -10.93 13.65 -3.50
N ILE A 79 -11.06 12.74 -2.53
CA ILE A 79 -12.36 12.12 -2.21
C ILE A 79 -13.29 13.15 -1.56
N ALA A 80 -12.78 13.98 -0.63
CA ALA A 80 -13.58 14.98 0.07
C ALA A 80 -14.09 16.07 -0.88
N ASP A 81 -13.27 16.56 -1.80
CA ASP A 81 -13.66 17.56 -2.80
C ASP A 81 -14.77 17.01 -3.71
N ARG A 82 -14.64 15.75 -4.13
CA ARG A 82 -15.69 15.09 -4.92
C ARG A 82 -16.96 14.82 -4.11
N ALA A 83 -16.82 14.41 -2.85
CA ALA A 83 -17.94 14.19 -1.96
C ALA A 83 -18.69 15.49 -1.64
N ALA A 84 -17.97 16.60 -1.42
CA ALA A 84 -18.55 17.90 -1.12
C ALA A 84 -19.48 18.41 -2.24
N ALA A 85 -19.18 18.08 -3.50
CA ALA A 85 -20.04 18.40 -4.63
C ALA A 85 -21.42 17.72 -4.57
N THR A 86 -21.57 16.62 -3.80
CA THR A 86 -22.82 15.87 -3.64
C THR A 86 -23.44 16.09 -2.25
N TRP A 87 -22.62 16.09 -1.21
CA TRP A 87 -23.04 16.00 0.19
C TRP A 87 -22.83 17.31 0.98
N GLY A 88 -22.21 18.33 0.36
CA GLY A 88 -22.05 19.68 0.95
C GLY A 88 -21.42 19.63 2.34
N GLU A 89 -22.09 20.26 3.31
CA GLU A 89 -21.63 20.40 4.70
C GLU A 89 -21.65 19.10 5.52
N LEU A 90 -22.22 18.02 5.00
CA LEU A 90 -22.12 16.70 5.64
C LEU A 90 -20.68 16.16 5.61
N VAL A 91 -19.85 16.63 4.67
CA VAL A 91 -18.47 16.17 4.51
C VAL A 91 -17.56 16.76 5.57
N VAL A 92 -16.90 15.90 6.32
CA VAL A 92 -15.85 16.26 7.29
C VAL A 92 -14.53 15.70 6.80
N ARG A 93 -13.61 16.59 6.36
CA ARG A 93 -12.27 16.23 5.89
C ARG A 93 -11.28 16.22 7.06
N ILE A 94 -10.47 15.16 7.18
CA ILE A 94 -9.43 15.00 8.20
C ILE A 94 -8.13 14.55 7.52
N ALA A 95 -7.34 15.53 7.09
CA ALA A 95 -6.09 15.31 6.39
C ALA A 95 -4.84 15.36 7.30
N GLY A 96 -4.99 15.79 8.56
CA GLY A 96 -3.88 15.94 9.50
C GLY A 96 -3.05 17.19 9.21
N GLU A 97 -3.70 18.31 8.87
CA GLU A 97 -3.04 19.57 8.50
C GLU A 97 -2.47 20.30 9.75
N ASP A 98 -3.31 20.50 10.76
CA ASP A 98 -2.95 21.11 12.05
C ASP A 98 -3.96 20.74 13.15
N ASP A 99 -3.55 20.89 14.42
CA ASP A 99 -4.35 20.51 15.58
C ASP A 99 -5.68 21.27 15.71
N LYS A 100 -5.76 22.52 15.24
CA LYS A 100 -7.00 23.32 15.34
C LYS A 100 -8.02 22.83 14.30
N THR A 101 -7.56 22.60 13.09
CA THR A 101 -8.39 22.04 12.00
C THR A 101 -8.87 20.65 12.36
N ASP A 102 -8.00 19.77 12.86
CA ASP A 102 -8.34 18.44 13.30
C ASP A 102 -9.34 18.47 14.48
N THR A 103 -9.19 19.42 15.43
CA THR A 103 -10.13 19.58 16.55
C THR A 103 -11.53 20.00 16.08
N ARG A 104 -11.65 20.94 15.14
CA ARG A 104 -12.94 21.34 14.55
C ARG A 104 -13.59 20.21 13.78
N ALA A 105 -12.80 19.51 12.97
CA ALA A 105 -13.27 18.34 12.22
C ALA A 105 -13.77 17.23 13.18
N TRP A 106 -13.05 16.99 14.28
CA TRP A 106 -13.50 16.05 15.31
C TRP A 106 -14.83 16.47 15.94
N GLN A 107 -15.00 17.76 16.26
CA GLN A 107 -16.29 18.29 16.77
C GLN A 107 -17.45 17.99 15.82
N SER A 108 -17.24 18.33 14.53
CA SER A 108 -18.25 18.10 13.50
C SER A 108 -18.59 16.63 13.34
N ALA A 109 -17.60 15.74 13.47
CA ALA A 109 -17.78 14.30 13.38
C ALA A 109 -18.59 13.68 14.55
N GLN A 110 -18.84 14.44 15.64
CA GLN A 110 -19.67 13.98 16.76
C GLN A 110 -21.18 14.16 16.54
N SER A 111 -21.58 14.97 15.53
CA SER A 111 -23.00 15.27 15.24
C SER A 111 -23.45 14.50 14.01
N PRO A 112 -24.10 13.34 14.14
CA PRO A 112 -24.61 12.58 13.00
C PRO A 112 -25.80 13.30 12.32
N PRO A 113 -26.03 13.06 11.02
CA PRO A 113 -25.17 12.27 10.12
C PRO A 113 -23.96 13.05 9.62
N ARG A 114 -22.85 12.38 9.41
CA ARG A 114 -21.65 12.94 8.76
C ARG A 114 -21.00 11.94 7.83
N LEU A 115 -20.43 12.44 6.73
CA LEU A 115 -19.48 11.72 5.89
C LEU A 115 -18.06 12.14 6.27
N VAL A 116 -17.44 11.36 7.14
CA VAL A 116 -16.08 11.63 7.62
C VAL A 116 -15.08 10.96 6.68
N ILE A 117 -14.17 11.73 6.09
CA ILE A 117 -13.15 11.23 5.17
C ILE A 117 -11.79 11.57 5.77
N GLY A 118 -10.99 10.57 6.11
CA GLY A 118 -9.75 10.80 6.84
C GLY A 118 -8.61 9.84 6.54
N THR A 119 -7.42 10.20 7.03
CA THR A 119 -6.21 9.39 6.97
C THR A 119 -6.28 8.21 7.95
N PRO A 120 -5.32 7.26 7.94
CA PRO A 120 -5.31 6.11 8.85
C PRO A 120 -5.46 6.45 10.33
N LYS A 121 -4.99 7.62 10.77
CA LYS A 121 -5.18 8.11 12.16
C LYS A 121 -6.65 8.25 12.55
N THR A 122 -7.50 8.59 11.60
CA THR A 122 -8.94 8.77 11.83
C THR A 122 -9.64 7.45 12.20
N ALA A 123 -9.06 6.31 11.84
CA ALA A 123 -9.57 5.01 12.23
C ALA A 123 -9.69 4.79 13.75
N SER A 124 -8.95 5.54 14.56
CA SER A 124 -9.01 5.51 16.02
C SER A 124 -10.00 6.54 16.63
N TRP A 125 -10.61 7.39 15.81
CA TRP A 125 -11.52 8.43 16.31
C TRP A 125 -12.92 7.89 16.57
N LEU A 126 -13.51 8.32 17.66
CA LEU A 126 -14.94 8.13 17.87
C LEU A 126 -15.71 9.06 16.95
N ILE A 127 -16.73 8.53 16.28
CA ILE A 127 -17.59 9.24 15.34
C ILE A 127 -19.03 9.04 15.79
N GLY A 128 -19.76 10.14 15.93
CA GLY A 128 -21.16 10.10 16.35
C GLY A 128 -22.02 9.32 15.36
N GLY A 129 -22.82 8.36 15.86
CA GLY A 129 -23.77 7.59 15.07
C GLY A 129 -23.15 6.79 13.90
N LEU A 130 -21.92 6.32 14.02
CA LEU A 130 -21.26 5.56 12.95
C LEU A 130 -22.05 4.31 12.55
N GLY A 131 -22.48 4.23 11.29
CA GLY A 131 -23.24 3.13 10.73
C GLY A 131 -22.47 2.28 9.74
N LEU A 132 -21.56 2.91 9.01
CA LEU A 132 -20.75 2.26 7.98
C LEU A 132 -19.33 2.81 7.99
N ALA A 133 -18.34 1.93 7.91
CA ALA A 133 -16.96 2.31 7.66
C ALA A 133 -16.45 1.65 6.37
N ILE A 134 -15.77 2.43 5.53
CA ILE A 134 -15.15 2.01 4.29
C ILE A 134 -13.65 2.30 4.39
N VAL A 135 -12.81 1.27 4.33
CA VAL A 135 -11.36 1.39 4.36
C VAL A 135 -10.82 1.11 2.96
N LEU A 136 -10.19 2.10 2.35
CA LEU A 136 -9.67 1.99 0.99
C LEU A 136 -8.29 1.37 0.97
N GLU A 137 -8.10 0.33 0.15
CA GLU A 137 -6.79 -0.33 -0.08
C GLU A 137 -6.05 -0.67 1.23
N GLU A 138 -6.69 -1.41 2.11
CA GLU A 138 -6.22 -1.70 3.47
C GLU A 138 -4.84 -2.40 3.51
N GLY A 139 -4.46 -3.14 2.46
CA GLY A 139 -3.16 -3.82 2.37
C GLY A 139 -1.95 -2.90 2.18
N ARG A 140 -2.14 -1.58 2.04
CA ARG A 140 -1.03 -0.63 1.85
C ARG A 140 -0.23 -0.43 3.13
N ARG A 141 1.09 -0.25 2.98
CA ARG A 141 2.00 0.04 4.09
C ARG A 141 1.59 1.24 4.94
N ALA A 142 0.96 2.25 4.31
CA ALA A 142 0.47 3.44 5.00
C ALA A 142 -0.69 3.16 5.98
N MET A 143 -1.35 2.01 5.86
CA MET A 143 -2.42 1.57 6.75
C MET A 143 -1.90 0.96 8.06
N LYS A 144 -0.59 0.88 8.23
CA LYS A 144 0.04 0.41 9.47
C LYS A 144 0.81 1.53 10.14
N ASP A 145 0.57 1.75 11.42
CA ASP A 145 1.31 2.73 12.22
C ASP A 145 2.79 2.30 12.32
N ARG A 146 3.68 3.28 12.31
CA ARG A 146 5.12 3.08 12.51
C ARG A 146 5.53 3.17 13.98
N GLN A 147 4.69 3.73 14.82
CA GLN A 147 4.93 3.88 16.25
C GLN A 147 4.61 2.58 16.97
N THR A 148 5.34 2.29 18.02
CA THR A 148 5.12 1.13 18.88
C THR A 148 4.03 1.44 19.94
N PRO A 149 3.01 0.58 20.10
CA PRO A 149 2.75 -0.64 19.34
C PRO A 149 2.24 -0.36 17.93
N THR A 150 2.81 -1.07 16.95
CA THR A 150 2.41 -0.90 15.54
C THR A 150 1.00 -1.45 15.33
N LEU A 151 0.06 -0.57 14.98
CA LEU A 151 -1.35 -0.92 14.81
C LEU A 151 -1.72 -0.84 13.32
N HIS A 152 -2.34 -1.89 12.80
CA HIS A 152 -2.86 -1.91 11.44
C HIS A 152 -4.32 -1.48 11.42
N VAL A 153 -4.69 -0.55 10.52
CA VAL A 153 -6.07 -0.04 10.38
C VAL A 153 -7.07 -1.18 10.17
N ARG A 154 -6.73 -2.20 9.38
CA ARG A 154 -7.57 -3.38 9.16
C ARG A 154 -7.99 -4.03 10.49
N ASP A 155 -7.05 -4.30 11.36
CA ASP A 155 -7.28 -5.03 12.61
C ASP A 155 -7.99 -4.14 13.64
N LEU A 156 -7.64 -2.86 13.67
CA LEU A 156 -8.34 -1.85 14.48
C LEU A 156 -9.82 -1.76 14.07
N MET A 157 -10.09 -1.55 12.78
CA MET A 157 -11.47 -1.35 12.30
C MET A 157 -12.33 -2.61 12.43
N ARG A 158 -11.75 -3.81 12.24
CA ARG A 158 -12.47 -5.08 12.51
C ARG A 158 -12.83 -5.20 13.99
N THR A 159 -11.91 -4.86 14.88
CA THR A 159 -12.17 -4.88 16.33
C THR A 159 -13.23 -3.86 16.71
N ARG A 160 -13.12 -2.63 16.23
CA ARG A 160 -14.10 -1.57 16.46
C ARG A 160 -15.47 -1.93 15.91
N SER A 161 -15.55 -2.42 14.67
CA SER A 161 -16.82 -2.85 14.08
C SER A 161 -17.52 -3.88 14.98
N ARG A 162 -16.78 -4.85 15.51
CA ARG A 162 -17.36 -5.86 16.43
C ARG A 162 -17.86 -5.26 17.74
N LEU A 163 -17.13 -4.29 18.30
CA LEU A 163 -17.46 -3.68 19.59
C LEU A 163 -18.53 -2.59 19.49
N GLU A 164 -18.46 -1.76 18.45
CA GLU A 164 -19.31 -0.56 18.28
C GLU A 164 -20.55 -0.82 17.42
N GLY A 165 -20.61 -1.93 16.69
CA GLY A 165 -21.79 -2.35 15.96
C GLY A 165 -21.99 -1.72 14.57
N PHE A 166 -21.03 -1.01 14.00
CA PHE A 166 -21.10 -0.52 12.63
C PHE A 166 -20.70 -1.59 11.59
N ASN A 167 -21.17 -1.48 10.36
CA ASN A 167 -20.77 -2.34 9.26
C ASN A 167 -19.43 -1.89 8.66
N LEU A 168 -18.63 -2.85 8.17
CA LEU A 168 -17.26 -2.59 7.71
C LEU A 168 -17.05 -3.17 6.32
N VAL A 169 -16.56 -2.32 5.42
CA VAL A 169 -16.15 -2.67 4.07
C VAL A 169 -14.68 -2.29 3.87
N PHE A 170 -13.91 -3.20 3.32
CA PHE A 170 -12.59 -2.94 2.77
C PHE A 170 -12.72 -2.88 1.25
N PHE A 171 -12.41 -1.73 0.65
CA PHE A 171 -12.64 -1.49 -0.77
C PHE A 171 -11.33 -1.19 -1.50
N GLY A 172 -11.05 -1.97 -2.52
CA GLY A 172 -9.84 -1.80 -3.33
C GLY A 172 -9.75 -2.78 -4.49
N PRO A 173 -8.74 -2.65 -5.34
CA PRO A 173 -8.53 -3.58 -6.44
C PRO A 173 -8.05 -4.96 -5.97
N THR A 174 -7.42 -5.01 -4.79
CA THR A 174 -6.90 -6.24 -4.18
C THR A 174 -7.10 -6.21 -2.67
N PRO A 175 -7.80 -7.18 -2.06
CA PRO A 175 -7.73 -7.37 -0.61
C PRO A 175 -6.34 -7.88 -0.20
N SER A 176 -5.96 -7.71 1.05
CA SER A 176 -4.76 -8.37 1.57
C SER A 176 -5.01 -9.86 1.84
N VAL A 177 -3.94 -10.65 1.85
CA VAL A 177 -3.99 -12.07 2.20
C VAL A 177 -4.49 -12.26 3.64
N GLU A 178 -4.14 -11.35 4.54
CA GLU A 178 -4.62 -11.33 5.93
C GLU A 178 -6.14 -11.09 6.02
N LEU A 179 -6.69 -10.26 5.15
CA LEU A 179 -8.13 -10.00 5.12
C LEU A 179 -8.90 -11.24 4.64
N LEU A 180 -8.38 -11.94 3.61
CA LEU A 180 -8.94 -13.20 3.13
C LEU A 180 -8.87 -14.29 4.21
N ALA A 181 -7.71 -14.47 4.84
CA ALA A 181 -7.53 -15.41 5.95
C ALA A 181 -8.46 -15.15 7.13
N ALA A 182 -8.83 -13.89 7.34
CA ALA A 182 -9.76 -13.47 8.38
C ALA A 182 -11.24 -13.70 8.03
N GLY A 183 -11.54 -14.33 6.89
CA GLY A 183 -12.90 -14.72 6.48
C GLY A 183 -13.78 -13.55 6.04
N ALA A 184 -13.22 -12.48 5.48
CA ALA A 184 -14.02 -11.43 4.89
C ALA A 184 -14.79 -11.94 3.67
N GLU A 185 -16.08 -11.58 3.58
CA GLU A 185 -16.90 -11.91 2.42
C GLU A 185 -16.41 -11.12 1.20
N THR A 186 -15.97 -11.83 0.16
CA THR A 186 -15.43 -11.19 -1.04
C THR A 186 -16.53 -10.95 -2.06
N VAL A 187 -16.74 -9.69 -2.42
CA VAL A 187 -17.69 -9.24 -3.45
C VAL A 187 -16.91 -8.52 -4.55
N ARG A 188 -17.21 -8.82 -5.81
CA ARG A 188 -16.62 -8.11 -6.96
C ARG A 188 -17.59 -7.09 -7.52
N GLU A 189 -17.05 -5.90 -7.82
CA GLU A 189 -17.78 -4.87 -8.55
C GLU A 189 -17.51 -5.04 -10.05
N GLY A 190 -18.47 -5.64 -10.75
CA GLY A 190 -18.35 -5.97 -12.17
C GLY A 190 -17.51 -7.22 -12.47
N ASN A 191 -17.21 -7.41 -13.76
CA ASN A 191 -16.50 -8.62 -14.24
C ASN A 191 -14.97 -8.55 -14.07
N ARG A 192 -14.41 -7.36 -13.87
CA ARG A 192 -12.98 -7.10 -13.74
C ARG A 192 -12.73 -6.02 -12.68
N ALA A 193 -11.71 -6.22 -11.86
CA ALA A 193 -11.31 -5.25 -10.84
C ALA A 193 -10.57 -4.03 -11.42
N TRP A 194 -10.05 -4.12 -12.65
CA TRP A 194 -9.33 -3.06 -13.35
C TRP A 194 -9.46 -3.16 -14.88
N PRO A 195 -9.10 -2.08 -15.65
CA PRO A 195 -9.17 -2.05 -17.11
C PRO A 195 -8.30 -3.10 -17.82
N LEU A 196 -8.34 -3.09 -19.16
CA LEU A 196 -7.55 -4.00 -19.99
C LEU A 196 -6.05 -3.83 -19.77
N VAL A 197 -5.36 -4.98 -19.75
CA VAL A 197 -3.92 -5.09 -19.63
C VAL A 197 -3.34 -5.68 -20.91
N GLU A 198 -2.43 -4.94 -21.52
CA GLU A 198 -1.60 -5.37 -22.63
C GLU A 198 -0.25 -5.84 -22.10
N VAL A 199 0.23 -6.99 -22.56
CA VAL A 199 1.55 -7.51 -22.18
C VAL A 199 2.51 -7.32 -23.34
N VAL A 200 3.64 -6.73 -23.05
CA VAL A 200 4.78 -6.62 -23.99
C VAL A 200 5.85 -7.60 -23.52
N ASP A 201 6.03 -8.64 -24.32
CA ASP A 201 7.04 -9.65 -24.10
C ASP A 201 8.42 -9.11 -24.45
N ARG A 202 9.35 -9.24 -23.52
CA ARG A 202 10.75 -8.83 -23.63
C ARG A 202 11.73 -9.99 -23.53
N THR A 203 11.26 -11.21 -23.74
CA THR A 203 12.07 -12.44 -23.61
C THR A 203 13.25 -12.43 -24.60
N GLU A 204 13.02 -11.91 -25.81
CA GLU A 204 14.00 -11.88 -26.90
C GLU A 204 14.77 -10.56 -27.00
N ASP A 205 14.59 -9.64 -26.04
CA ASP A 205 15.30 -8.38 -26.03
C ASP A 205 16.82 -8.59 -25.93
N GLN A 206 17.56 -7.96 -26.85
CA GLN A 206 19.03 -8.04 -26.86
C GLN A 206 19.66 -7.21 -25.73
N PRO A 207 20.85 -7.57 -25.27
CA PRO A 207 21.62 -6.72 -24.36
C PRO A 207 21.80 -5.32 -24.95
N GLY A 208 21.41 -4.29 -24.19
CA GLY A 208 21.47 -2.90 -24.67
C GLY A 208 20.15 -2.36 -25.24
N SER A 209 19.13 -3.18 -25.41
CA SER A 209 17.77 -2.69 -25.59
C SER A 209 17.42 -1.74 -24.45
N GLY A 210 16.76 -0.62 -24.76
CA GLY A 210 16.35 0.38 -23.77
C GLY A 210 15.47 -0.18 -22.65
N PHE A 211 15.18 0.64 -21.68
CA PHE A 211 14.24 0.28 -20.60
C PHE A 211 12.81 0.10 -21.12
N LEU A 212 12.45 0.87 -22.15
CA LEU A 212 11.15 0.77 -22.82
C LEU A 212 11.31 0.07 -24.16
N SER A 213 10.39 -0.86 -24.44
CA SER A 213 10.30 -1.49 -25.76
C SER A 213 9.85 -0.47 -26.82
N GLU A 214 10.19 -0.70 -28.08
CA GLU A 214 9.72 0.13 -29.21
C GLU A 214 8.18 0.20 -29.24
N ARG A 215 7.50 -0.89 -28.89
CA ARG A 215 6.04 -0.93 -28.80
C ARG A 215 5.51 -0.01 -27.71
N SER A 216 6.14 -0.01 -26.53
CA SER A 216 5.76 0.90 -25.43
C SER A 216 6.04 2.35 -25.78
N LEU A 217 7.20 2.65 -26.37
CA LEU A 217 7.56 4.01 -26.81
C LEU A 217 6.60 4.53 -27.90
N ALA A 218 6.21 3.68 -28.85
CA ALA A 218 5.22 4.02 -29.87
C ALA A 218 3.85 4.32 -29.24
N ALA A 219 3.41 3.51 -28.27
CA ALA A 219 2.16 3.73 -27.56
C ALA A 219 2.18 5.02 -26.74
N ILE A 220 3.26 5.31 -26.01
CA ILE A 220 3.47 6.54 -25.25
C ILE A 220 3.37 7.75 -26.20
N SER A 221 4.13 7.71 -27.30
CA SER A 221 4.15 8.80 -28.29
C SER A 221 2.79 9.03 -28.95
N ALA A 222 2.09 7.97 -29.35
CA ALA A 222 0.77 8.09 -29.97
C ALA A 222 -0.25 8.67 -29.00
N THR A 223 -0.27 8.23 -27.73
CA THR A 223 -1.19 8.72 -26.71
C THR A 223 -0.94 10.18 -26.39
N ALA A 224 0.33 10.58 -26.20
CA ALA A 224 0.68 11.97 -25.89
C ALA A 224 0.40 12.91 -27.08
N LYS A 225 0.65 12.49 -28.34
CA LYS A 225 0.29 13.24 -29.55
C LYS A 225 -1.22 13.43 -29.69
N GLY A 226 -2.02 12.52 -29.15
CA GLY A 226 -3.48 12.67 -29.03
C GLY A 226 -3.93 13.61 -27.92
N GLY A 227 -3.02 14.28 -27.22
CA GLY A 227 -3.33 15.19 -26.10
C GLY A 227 -3.71 14.49 -24.82
N GLU A 228 -3.50 13.18 -24.73
CA GLU A 228 -3.88 12.36 -23.58
C GLU A 228 -2.70 12.09 -22.65
N ARG A 229 -2.97 12.03 -21.33
CA ARG A 229 -1.94 11.78 -20.33
C ARG A 229 -1.49 10.33 -20.32
N VAL A 230 -0.18 10.16 -20.11
CA VAL A 230 0.51 8.89 -19.95
C VAL A 230 1.26 8.86 -18.62
N PHE A 231 1.19 7.75 -17.91
CA PHE A 231 2.02 7.52 -16.73
C PHE A 231 2.95 6.32 -16.94
N VAL A 232 4.25 6.56 -16.82
CA VAL A 232 5.28 5.52 -16.91
C VAL A 232 5.75 5.19 -15.51
N PHE A 233 5.41 4.01 -15.06
CA PHE A 233 5.66 3.53 -13.70
C PHE A 233 6.98 2.79 -13.59
N THR A 234 7.74 3.12 -12.56
CA THR A 234 8.85 2.31 -12.06
C THR A 234 8.71 2.05 -10.58
N HIS A 235 8.99 0.82 -10.15
CA HIS A 235 8.94 0.45 -8.73
C HIS A 235 10.14 0.97 -7.93
N ARG A 236 11.17 1.49 -8.60
CA ARG A 236 12.43 1.95 -7.99
C ARG A 236 12.58 3.45 -8.08
N ARG A 237 13.15 4.01 -7.01
CA ARG A 237 13.52 5.43 -6.92
C ARG A 237 14.98 5.62 -7.34
N ILE A 238 15.32 6.87 -7.62
CA ILE A 238 16.72 7.32 -7.78
C ILE A 238 17.54 6.85 -6.58
N GLY A 239 18.71 6.26 -6.83
CA GLY A 239 19.63 5.77 -5.80
C GLY A 239 19.35 4.36 -5.26
N PHE A 240 18.23 3.73 -5.62
CA PHE A 240 17.88 2.36 -5.21
C PHE A 240 17.95 1.32 -6.32
N ALA A 241 18.57 1.65 -7.46
CA ALA A 241 18.80 0.67 -8.52
C ALA A 241 19.67 -0.48 -7.99
N SER A 242 19.24 -1.72 -8.23
CA SER A 242 20.11 -2.87 -7.95
C SER A 242 21.31 -2.83 -8.92
N MET A 243 22.46 -3.19 -8.40
CA MET A 243 23.69 -3.28 -9.20
C MET A 243 24.02 -4.75 -9.43
N ARG A 244 24.53 -5.11 -10.59
CA ARG A 244 25.10 -6.43 -10.85
C ARG A 244 26.54 -6.30 -11.32
N CYS A 245 27.35 -7.26 -10.95
CA CYS A 245 28.74 -7.34 -11.38
C CYS A 245 28.80 -7.52 -12.90
N THR A 246 29.59 -6.70 -13.58
CA THR A 246 29.79 -6.78 -15.04
C THR A 246 30.42 -8.10 -15.46
N ARG A 247 31.25 -8.71 -14.60
CA ARG A 247 31.97 -9.95 -14.89
C ARG A 247 31.16 -11.22 -14.64
N CYS A 248 30.59 -11.40 -13.45
CA CYS A 248 29.93 -12.66 -13.04
C CYS A 248 28.42 -12.55 -12.93
N ARG A 249 27.83 -11.40 -13.22
CA ARG A 249 26.39 -11.11 -13.17
C ARG A 249 25.74 -11.23 -11.80
N THR A 250 26.49 -11.52 -10.74
CA THR A 250 25.98 -11.59 -9.37
C THR A 250 25.52 -10.22 -8.91
N LEU A 251 24.38 -10.16 -8.23
CA LEU A 251 23.84 -8.92 -7.66
C LEU A 251 24.74 -8.37 -6.56
N ARG A 252 24.97 -7.05 -6.58
CA ARG A 252 25.72 -6.35 -5.55
C ARG A 252 24.98 -6.44 -4.22
N SER A 253 25.60 -7.00 -3.22
CA SER A 253 25.01 -7.18 -1.90
C SER A 253 26.04 -6.91 -0.81
N CYS A 254 25.56 -6.50 0.36
CA CYS A 254 26.40 -6.29 1.53
C CYS A 254 27.05 -7.60 1.98
N SER A 255 28.35 -7.56 2.28
CA SER A 255 29.10 -8.72 2.75
C SER A 255 28.62 -9.19 4.14
N ARG A 256 28.13 -8.29 4.98
CA ARG A 256 27.75 -8.56 6.36
C ARG A 256 26.30 -9.03 6.48
N CYS A 257 25.33 -8.32 5.91
CA CYS A 257 23.90 -8.60 6.14
C CYS A 257 23.15 -9.11 4.88
N GLY A 258 23.84 -9.30 3.74
CA GLY A 258 23.24 -9.83 2.51
C GLY A 258 22.29 -8.87 1.78
N THR A 259 21.96 -7.69 2.35
CA THR A 259 21.08 -6.72 1.71
C THR A 259 21.62 -6.33 0.35
N ARG A 260 20.75 -6.35 -0.66
CA ARG A 260 21.06 -5.80 -2.00
C ARG A 260 21.30 -4.31 -1.90
N VAL A 261 22.34 -3.83 -2.55
CA VAL A 261 22.77 -2.44 -2.49
C VAL A 261 22.92 -1.85 -3.88
N GLY A 262 22.52 -0.59 -4.01
CA GLY A 262 22.71 0.20 -5.20
C GLY A 262 24.12 0.81 -5.29
N ARG A 263 24.21 1.98 -5.90
CA ARG A 263 25.45 2.77 -5.97
C ARG A 263 25.65 3.55 -4.67
N VAL A 264 26.11 2.83 -3.65
CA VAL A 264 26.39 3.37 -2.31
C VAL A 264 27.72 2.85 -1.82
N ASP A 265 28.41 3.61 -0.98
CA ASP A 265 29.71 3.24 -0.41
C ASP A 265 29.56 2.51 0.91
N SER A 266 28.40 2.58 1.53
CA SER A 266 28.06 1.86 2.76
C SER A 266 26.67 1.24 2.68
N CYS A 267 26.48 0.12 3.36
CA CYS A 267 25.20 -0.59 3.40
C CYS A 267 24.15 0.24 4.15
N PRO A 268 22.99 0.54 3.55
CA PRO A 268 21.93 1.34 4.21
C PRO A 268 21.25 0.57 5.35
N ARG A 269 21.54 -0.74 5.49
CA ARG A 269 20.94 -1.58 6.54
C ARG A 269 21.87 -1.72 7.76
N CYS A 270 23.18 -1.92 7.55
CA CYS A 270 24.10 -2.22 8.65
C CYS A 270 25.38 -1.36 8.66
N GLY A 271 25.48 -0.32 7.82
CA GLY A 271 26.61 0.61 7.79
C GLY A 271 27.93 0.04 7.21
N THR A 272 28.01 -1.27 6.93
CA THR A 272 29.25 -1.90 6.43
C THR A 272 29.64 -1.31 5.06
N ALA A 273 30.93 -0.98 4.87
CA ALA A 273 31.45 -0.52 3.60
C ALA A 273 31.21 -1.55 2.48
N ILE A 274 30.79 -1.03 1.32
CA ILE A 274 30.46 -1.84 0.14
C ILE A 274 31.62 -1.74 -0.86
N GLY A 275 32.32 -2.84 -1.05
CA GLY A 275 33.45 -2.97 -1.94
C GLY A 275 33.19 -3.80 -3.20
N ALA A 276 34.19 -4.59 -3.55
CA ALA A 276 34.20 -5.50 -4.71
C ALA A 276 33.12 -6.59 -4.64
N CYS A 277 32.88 -7.22 -5.78
CA CYS A 277 31.93 -8.32 -5.92
C CYS A 277 32.29 -9.50 -5.02
N ARG A 278 31.37 -9.92 -4.18
CA ARG A 278 31.54 -11.05 -3.25
C ARG A 278 31.85 -12.38 -3.95
N ASN A 279 31.40 -12.53 -5.20
CA ASN A 279 31.55 -13.78 -5.93
C ASN A 279 32.86 -13.88 -6.72
N CYS A 280 33.35 -12.77 -7.30
CA CYS A 280 34.52 -12.81 -8.20
C CYS A 280 35.55 -11.72 -7.95
N GLY A 281 35.39 -10.87 -6.94
CA GLY A 281 36.32 -9.81 -6.59
C GLY A 281 36.36 -8.61 -7.56
N HIS A 282 35.54 -8.61 -8.62
CA HIS A 282 35.49 -7.51 -9.59
C HIS A 282 34.90 -6.25 -9.00
N THR A 283 35.37 -5.07 -9.41
CA THR A 283 34.97 -3.78 -8.82
C THR A 283 33.92 -3.02 -9.64
N GLU A 284 33.70 -3.40 -10.88
CA GLU A 284 32.75 -2.74 -11.76
C GLU A 284 31.38 -3.38 -11.68
N PHE A 285 30.37 -2.52 -11.58
CA PHE A 285 28.97 -2.92 -11.49
C PHE A 285 28.14 -2.07 -12.44
N GLU A 286 27.20 -2.69 -13.11
CA GLU A 286 26.19 -2.04 -13.91
C GLU A 286 24.86 -1.94 -13.16
N GLU A 287 24.11 -0.88 -13.39
CA GLU A 287 22.80 -0.71 -12.80
C GLU A 287 21.76 -1.62 -13.47
N MET A 288 20.94 -2.24 -12.62
CA MET A 288 19.78 -3.01 -13.06
C MET A 288 18.49 -2.29 -12.72
N GLY A 289 17.53 -2.41 -13.63
CA GLY A 289 16.20 -1.85 -13.47
C GLY A 289 16.10 -0.38 -13.86
N THR A 290 14.88 0.10 -13.88
CA THR A 290 14.52 1.43 -14.35
C THR A 290 14.51 2.43 -13.20
N ILE A 291 15.02 3.61 -13.44
CA ILE A 291 14.89 4.79 -12.56
C ILE A 291 14.21 5.91 -13.34
N PRO A 292 13.44 6.81 -12.68
CA PRO A 292 12.67 7.83 -13.38
C PRO A 292 13.47 8.66 -14.39
N ASP A 293 14.65 9.17 -14.02
CA ASP A 293 15.44 10.04 -14.91
C ASP A 293 15.92 9.34 -16.18
N ARG A 294 16.22 8.03 -16.11
CA ARG A 294 16.60 7.25 -17.28
C ARG A 294 15.43 7.02 -18.22
N LEU A 295 14.25 6.76 -17.66
CA LEU A 295 13.02 6.66 -18.44
C LEU A 295 12.68 7.97 -19.13
N VAL A 296 12.79 9.11 -18.43
CA VAL A 296 12.65 10.43 -19.03
C VAL A 296 13.62 10.61 -20.18
N SER A 297 14.93 10.36 -19.97
CA SER A 297 15.95 10.51 -21.01
C SER A 297 15.70 9.62 -22.23
N GLU A 298 15.13 8.44 -22.04
CA GLU A 298 14.80 7.52 -23.13
C GLU A 298 13.58 8.00 -23.94
N ILE A 299 12.55 8.48 -23.24
CA ILE A 299 11.35 9.06 -23.86
C ILE A 299 11.70 10.34 -24.62
N ASP A 300 12.53 11.22 -24.03
CA ASP A 300 12.96 12.47 -24.64
C ASP A 300 13.79 12.25 -25.92
N ARG A 301 14.64 11.22 -25.95
CA ARG A 301 15.35 10.84 -27.18
C ARG A 301 14.40 10.44 -28.31
N ARG A 302 13.26 9.88 -28.01
CA ARG A 302 12.26 9.44 -28.99
C ARG A 302 11.29 10.53 -29.41
N MET A 303 10.90 11.40 -28.48
CA MET A 303 9.80 12.35 -28.67
C MET A 303 10.26 13.81 -28.74
N GLY A 304 11.49 14.10 -28.36
CA GLY A 304 12.06 15.44 -28.22
C GLY A 304 12.30 15.85 -26.78
N PRO A 305 13.25 16.76 -26.51
CA PRO A 305 13.60 17.22 -25.17
C PRO A 305 12.40 17.78 -24.42
N GLY A 306 12.21 17.39 -23.15
CA GLY A 306 11.13 17.84 -22.30
C GLY A 306 9.77 17.18 -22.59
N ALA A 307 9.72 16.13 -23.42
CA ALA A 307 8.51 15.38 -23.70
C ALA A 307 7.99 14.62 -22.46
N ALA A 308 8.89 14.21 -21.58
CA ALA A 308 8.56 13.52 -20.34
C ALA A 308 9.08 14.29 -19.12
N VAL A 309 8.36 14.19 -18.00
CA VAL A 309 8.72 14.81 -16.74
C VAL A 309 8.62 13.81 -15.58
N VAL A 310 9.43 14.02 -14.55
CA VAL A 310 9.30 13.25 -13.30
C VAL A 310 8.24 13.92 -12.41
N HIS A 311 7.30 13.13 -11.89
CA HIS A 311 6.33 13.63 -10.89
C HIS A 311 7.06 14.32 -9.71
N PRO A 312 6.61 15.49 -9.18
CA PRO A 312 5.27 16.09 -9.34
C PRO A 312 5.15 17.13 -10.47
N ALA A 313 6.10 17.24 -11.39
CA ALA A 313 5.97 18.17 -12.51
C ALA A 313 4.78 17.82 -13.41
N ASP A 314 4.15 18.85 -13.98
CA ASP A 314 2.97 18.71 -14.86
C ASP A 314 3.43 18.45 -16.30
N GLY A 315 2.77 17.50 -16.96
CA GLY A 315 3.09 17.15 -18.35
C GLY A 315 2.14 16.08 -18.88
N LEU A 316 2.22 15.84 -20.20
CA LEU A 316 1.45 14.76 -20.84
C LEU A 316 2.05 13.39 -20.55
N VAL A 317 3.37 13.29 -20.49
CA VAL A 317 4.06 12.05 -20.14
C VAL A 317 4.73 12.23 -18.78
N ILE A 318 4.22 11.55 -17.78
CA ILE A 318 4.69 11.63 -16.39
C ILE A 318 5.37 10.32 -16.02
N VAL A 319 6.58 10.39 -15.51
CA VAL A 319 7.34 9.24 -14.99
C VAL A 319 7.32 9.29 -13.46
N GLY A 320 7.00 8.17 -12.82
CA GLY A 320 6.90 8.15 -11.37
C GLY A 320 6.86 6.75 -10.75
N THR A 321 6.60 6.74 -9.46
CA THR A 321 6.56 5.55 -8.59
C THR A 321 5.18 5.37 -7.97
N GLU A 322 5.00 4.34 -7.13
CA GLU A 322 3.74 4.09 -6.43
C GLU A 322 3.25 5.29 -5.57
N ARG A 323 4.15 6.07 -5.00
CA ARG A 323 3.75 7.26 -4.19
C ARG A 323 3.03 8.30 -5.03
N ASP A 324 3.44 8.41 -6.27
CA ASP A 324 2.97 9.44 -7.19
C ASP A 324 1.55 9.14 -7.69
N LEU A 325 1.10 7.89 -7.55
CA LEU A 325 -0.27 7.49 -7.90
C LEU A 325 -1.35 8.18 -7.04
N ALA A 326 -1.03 8.62 -5.82
CA ALA A 326 -2.01 9.22 -4.92
C ALA A 326 -2.58 10.56 -5.43
N GLY A 327 -1.72 11.39 -6.03
CA GLY A 327 -2.11 12.70 -6.60
C GLY A 327 -2.25 12.71 -8.12
N LEU A 328 -2.01 11.56 -8.77
CA LEU A 328 -2.05 11.47 -10.22
C LEU A 328 -3.48 11.58 -10.76
N PRO A 329 -3.77 12.48 -11.70
CA PRO A 329 -5.03 12.46 -12.42
C PRO A 329 -5.16 11.19 -13.26
N MET A 330 -6.39 10.83 -13.64
CA MET A 330 -6.64 9.66 -14.49
C MET A 330 -5.91 9.80 -15.82
N VAL A 331 -5.27 8.75 -16.28
CA VAL A 331 -4.46 8.70 -17.49
C VAL A 331 -5.10 7.80 -18.56
N ALA A 332 -4.81 8.03 -19.84
CA ALA A 332 -5.28 7.15 -20.91
C ALA A 332 -4.37 5.90 -21.07
N LEU A 333 -3.10 6.05 -20.76
CA LEU A 333 -2.11 4.98 -20.84
C LEU A 333 -1.25 4.95 -19.56
N ALA A 334 -1.14 3.78 -18.96
CA ALA A 334 -0.11 3.51 -17.98
C ALA A 334 0.87 2.44 -18.51
N VAL A 335 2.16 2.56 -18.18
CA VAL A 335 3.19 1.61 -18.58
C VAL A 335 4.00 1.19 -17.37
N ALA A 336 3.97 -0.09 -17.01
CA ALA A 336 4.89 -0.65 -16.02
C ALA A 336 6.18 -1.08 -16.73
N ALA A 337 7.24 -0.31 -16.55
CA ALA A 337 8.46 -0.46 -17.32
C ALA A 337 9.30 -1.71 -16.97
N ASP A 338 9.15 -2.24 -15.75
CA ASP A 338 9.92 -3.40 -15.26
C ASP A 338 9.11 -4.20 -14.24
N VAL A 339 8.26 -5.11 -14.72
CA VAL A 339 7.45 -6.00 -13.87
C VAL A 339 8.31 -7.05 -13.19
N ASP A 340 9.34 -7.57 -13.88
CA ASP A 340 10.20 -8.63 -13.35
C ASP A 340 11.01 -8.15 -12.15
N GLY A 341 11.46 -6.89 -12.19
CA GLY A 341 12.16 -6.26 -11.09
C GLY A 341 11.34 -6.17 -9.79
N MET A 342 10.02 -6.09 -9.89
CA MET A 342 9.12 -6.06 -8.73
C MET A 342 9.15 -7.38 -7.94
N LEU A 343 9.45 -8.49 -8.62
CA LEU A 343 9.49 -9.84 -8.03
C LEU A 343 10.87 -10.20 -7.44
N LEU A 344 11.85 -9.31 -7.54
CA LEU A 344 13.20 -9.56 -7.00
C LEU A 344 13.34 -9.28 -5.50
N GLY A 345 12.28 -8.93 -4.81
CA GLY A 345 12.26 -8.77 -3.35
C GLY A 345 12.50 -10.09 -2.61
N THR A 346 13.02 -10.00 -1.39
CA THR A 346 13.30 -11.16 -0.54
C THR A 346 12.26 -11.37 0.57
N GLY A 347 11.32 -10.44 0.73
CA GLY A 347 10.28 -10.52 1.75
C GLY A 347 9.13 -11.46 1.33
N TYR A 348 8.51 -12.11 2.28
CA TYR A 348 7.36 -13.01 2.04
C TYR A 348 6.15 -12.31 1.40
N ARG A 349 6.09 -10.98 1.44
CA ARG A 349 5.03 -10.16 0.81
C ARG A 349 5.34 -9.73 -0.63
N THR A 350 6.51 -10.07 -1.17
CA THR A 350 6.99 -9.54 -2.45
C THR A 350 6.00 -9.74 -3.59
N THR A 351 5.42 -10.93 -3.72
CA THR A 351 4.51 -11.28 -4.81
C THR A 351 3.14 -10.59 -4.68
N GLU A 352 2.60 -10.54 -3.47
CA GLU A 352 1.37 -9.79 -3.17
C GLU A 352 1.55 -8.29 -3.40
N GLU A 353 2.67 -7.75 -2.95
CA GLU A 353 3.00 -6.34 -3.09
C GLU A 353 3.13 -5.93 -4.57
N ALA A 354 3.72 -6.79 -5.40
CA ALA A 354 3.80 -6.58 -6.84
C ALA A 354 2.39 -6.53 -7.48
N LEU A 355 1.51 -7.49 -7.15
CA LEU A 355 0.12 -7.48 -7.61
C LEU A 355 -0.61 -6.20 -7.16
N ARG A 356 -0.48 -5.82 -5.89
CA ARG A 356 -1.13 -4.64 -5.34
C ARG A 356 -0.70 -3.36 -6.04
N GLN A 357 0.60 -3.18 -6.30
CA GLN A 357 1.12 -2.01 -7.00
C GLN A 357 0.65 -1.95 -8.45
N LEU A 358 0.67 -3.07 -9.17
CA LEU A 358 0.19 -3.14 -10.55
C LEU A 358 -1.32 -2.90 -10.65
N ALA A 359 -2.10 -3.44 -9.72
CA ALA A 359 -3.54 -3.22 -9.66
C ALA A 359 -3.86 -1.74 -9.38
N ARG A 360 -3.13 -1.08 -8.47
CA ARG A 360 -3.24 0.38 -8.23
C ARG A 360 -2.87 1.19 -9.47
N LEU A 361 -1.81 0.79 -10.17
CA LEU A 361 -1.44 1.43 -11.44
C LEU A 361 -2.55 1.30 -12.47
N ALA A 362 -3.18 0.13 -12.55
CA ALA A 362 -4.31 -0.10 -13.45
C ALA A 362 -5.53 0.79 -13.10
N LEU A 363 -5.79 1.05 -11.80
CA LEU A 363 -6.85 1.97 -11.37
C LEU A 363 -6.58 3.45 -11.73
N ALA A 364 -5.35 3.82 -12.07
CA ALA A 364 -5.04 5.16 -12.56
C ALA A 364 -5.46 5.35 -14.04
N VAL A 365 -5.73 4.26 -14.76
CA VAL A 365 -6.18 4.29 -16.16
C VAL A 365 -7.68 4.58 -16.21
N LYS A 366 -8.07 5.64 -16.94
CA LYS A 366 -9.48 5.99 -17.15
C LYS A 366 -10.21 4.92 -17.98
N GLU A 367 -11.51 4.82 -17.80
CA GLU A 367 -12.34 3.99 -18.66
C GLU A 367 -12.48 4.62 -20.04
N GLY A 368 -12.49 3.81 -21.11
CA GLY A 368 -12.66 4.30 -22.46
C GLY A 368 -11.99 3.42 -23.53
N ARG A 369 -12.32 3.72 -24.80
CA ARG A 369 -11.68 3.04 -25.93
C ARG A 369 -10.21 3.46 -26.04
N GLY A 370 -9.33 2.48 -26.26
CA GLY A 370 -7.89 2.72 -26.43
C GLY A 370 -7.12 2.95 -25.14
N THR A 371 -7.80 3.06 -23.99
CA THR A 371 -7.16 3.19 -22.67
C THR A 371 -6.70 1.83 -22.17
N ARG A 372 -5.49 1.75 -21.62
CA ARG A 372 -4.94 0.48 -21.16
C ARG A 372 -3.73 0.64 -20.24
N LEU A 373 -3.42 -0.44 -19.53
CA LEU A 373 -2.15 -0.64 -18.86
C LEU A 373 -1.26 -1.55 -19.73
N ILE A 374 -0.01 -1.14 -20.00
CA ILE A 374 1.02 -1.97 -20.60
C ILE A 374 1.94 -2.52 -19.49
N LEU A 375 2.16 -3.82 -19.49
CA LEU A 375 3.14 -4.51 -18.64
C LEU A 375 4.31 -4.98 -19.50
N GLN A 376 5.52 -4.52 -19.23
CA GLN A 376 6.74 -5.03 -19.84
C GLN A 376 7.38 -6.10 -18.95
N THR A 377 7.61 -7.29 -19.50
CA THR A 377 8.13 -8.44 -18.76
C THR A 377 8.84 -9.43 -19.66
N SER A 378 9.87 -10.09 -19.15
CA SER A 378 10.48 -11.29 -19.76
C SER A 378 9.82 -12.61 -19.31
N ARG A 379 8.68 -12.52 -18.57
CA ARG A 379 7.92 -13.66 -18.06
C ARG A 379 6.43 -13.51 -18.35
N PRO A 380 6.02 -13.44 -19.64
CA PRO A 380 4.65 -13.12 -20.04
C PRO A 380 3.60 -14.12 -19.52
N ASP A 381 4.00 -15.37 -19.26
CA ASP A 381 3.13 -16.44 -18.77
C ASP A 381 3.16 -16.59 -17.24
N SER A 382 3.85 -15.70 -16.52
CA SER A 382 3.87 -15.74 -15.05
C SER A 382 2.47 -15.60 -14.47
N LEU A 383 2.24 -16.21 -13.30
CA LEU A 383 0.94 -16.14 -12.63
C LEU A 383 0.51 -14.69 -12.35
N LEU A 384 1.45 -13.81 -11.98
CA LEU A 384 1.19 -12.38 -11.76
C LEU A 384 0.65 -11.72 -13.04
N VAL A 385 1.32 -11.91 -14.18
CA VAL A 385 0.92 -11.33 -15.45
C VAL A 385 -0.42 -11.89 -15.94
N THR A 386 -0.63 -13.19 -15.78
CA THR A 386 -1.90 -13.85 -16.11
C THR A 386 -3.04 -13.30 -15.26
N THR A 387 -2.81 -13.08 -13.96
CA THR A 387 -3.78 -12.47 -13.02
C THR A 387 -4.11 -11.05 -13.44
N MET A 388 -3.10 -10.23 -13.77
CA MET A 388 -3.31 -8.88 -14.26
C MET A 388 -4.14 -8.85 -15.55
N ARG A 389 -3.88 -9.75 -16.49
CA ARG A 389 -4.68 -9.87 -17.74
C ARG A 389 -6.13 -10.27 -17.47
N ARG A 390 -6.37 -11.15 -16.51
CA ARG A 390 -7.73 -11.58 -16.12
C ARG A 390 -8.52 -10.51 -15.40
N GLY A 391 -7.86 -9.66 -14.63
CA GLY A 391 -8.50 -8.64 -13.78
C GLY A 391 -9.20 -9.21 -12.55
N ASP A 392 -8.76 -10.38 -12.09
CA ASP A 392 -9.29 -11.05 -10.89
C ASP A 392 -8.15 -11.44 -9.95
N PRO A 393 -7.97 -10.72 -8.82
CA PRO A 393 -6.89 -10.96 -7.88
C PRO A 393 -7.10 -12.19 -6.99
N ILE A 394 -8.35 -12.64 -6.80
CA ILE A 394 -8.69 -13.58 -5.74
C ILE A 394 -7.98 -14.93 -5.88
N PRO A 395 -7.99 -15.61 -7.05
CA PRO A 395 -7.31 -16.91 -7.18
C PRO A 395 -5.79 -16.82 -6.94
N TYR A 396 -5.19 -15.67 -7.26
CA TYR A 396 -3.77 -15.43 -6.99
C TYR A 396 -3.49 -15.30 -5.50
N LEU A 397 -4.30 -14.51 -4.79
CA LEU A 397 -4.14 -14.27 -3.36
C LEU A 397 -4.44 -15.52 -2.52
N GLU A 398 -5.42 -16.34 -2.93
CA GLU A 398 -5.69 -17.64 -2.30
C GLU A 398 -4.48 -18.58 -2.44
N ARG A 399 -3.82 -18.60 -3.60
CA ARG A 399 -2.58 -19.35 -3.77
C ARG A 399 -1.45 -18.81 -2.89
N VAL A 400 -1.27 -17.50 -2.81
CA VAL A 400 -0.29 -16.87 -1.88
C VAL A 400 -0.58 -17.26 -0.44
N LEU A 401 -1.85 -17.32 -0.03
CA LEU A 401 -2.25 -17.76 1.30
C LEU A 401 -1.80 -19.21 1.59
N VAL A 402 -2.00 -20.12 0.63
CA VAL A 402 -1.54 -21.51 0.73
C VAL A 402 -0.01 -21.60 0.81
N GLU A 403 0.71 -20.82 0.01
CA GLU A 403 2.18 -20.76 0.04
C GLU A 403 2.69 -20.26 1.39
N ARG A 404 2.11 -19.18 1.93
CA ARG A 404 2.44 -18.65 3.27
C ARG A 404 2.15 -19.66 4.38
N ALA A 405 1.08 -20.44 4.27
CA ALA A 405 0.80 -21.50 5.24
C ALA A 405 1.89 -22.58 5.25
N ARG A 406 2.40 -22.96 4.07
CA ARG A 406 3.52 -23.93 3.97
C ARG A 406 4.83 -23.41 4.52
N GLU A 407 5.07 -22.10 4.37
CA GLU A 407 6.29 -21.41 4.84
C GLU A 407 6.18 -20.94 6.30
N ALA A 408 5.09 -21.24 6.99
CA ALA A 408 4.79 -20.71 8.31
C ALA A 408 4.95 -19.19 8.41
N ALA A 409 4.52 -18.47 7.35
CA ALA A 409 4.54 -17.01 7.29
C ALA A 409 3.16 -16.41 7.62
N PRO A 410 3.07 -15.17 8.09
CA PRO A 410 1.79 -14.49 8.34
C PRO A 410 0.89 -14.46 7.09
N PRO A 411 -0.43 -14.69 7.22
CA PRO A 411 -1.21 -14.78 8.45
C PRO A 411 -1.37 -16.20 9.02
N ALA A 412 -0.78 -17.21 8.39
CA ALA A 412 -0.89 -18.60 8.85
C ALA A 412 -0.12 -18.85 10.17
N SER A 413 0.92 -18.06 10.44
CA SER A 413 1.60 -18.00 11.71
C SER A 413 1.74 -16.55 12.19
N GLU A 414 2.00 -16.38 13.48
CA GLU A 414 2.30 -15.05 14.03
C GLU A 414 3.78 -14.73 13.86
N MET A 415 4.09 -13.45 13.66
CA MET A 415 5.47 -12.96 13.60
C MET A 415 5.59 -11.63 14.34
N ILE A 416 6.68 -11.46 15.10
CA ILE A 416 7.01 -10.18 15.73
C ILE A 416 8.46 -9.85 15.37
N ALA A 417 8.70 -8.65 14.86
CA ALA A 417 10.05 -8.11 14.74
C ALA A 417 10.39 -7.27 15.97
N VAL A 418 11.51 -7.56 16.61
CA VAL A 418 12.08 -6.76 17.69
C VAL A 418 13.35 -6.11 17.17
N GLU A 419 13.35 -4.79 17.08
CA GLU A 419 14.50 -4.01 16.63
C GLU A 419 15.00 -3.14 17.78
N ILE A 420 16.28 -3.24 18.05
CA ILE A 420 16.97 -2.49 19.11
C ILE A 420 18.05 -1.65 18.46
N ARG A 421 18.03 -0.37 18.71
CA ARG A 421 18.98 0.61 18.20
C ARG A 421 19.79 1.22 19.35
N GLY A 422 21.00 1.68 19.05
CA GLY A 422 21.96 2.17 20.02
C GLY A 422 22.69 1.04 20.73
N ALA A 423 22.89 1.17 22.04
CA ALA A 423 23.51 0.14 22.86
C ALA A 423 22.57 -1.10 22.92
N VAL A 424 23.02 -2.22 22.37
CA VAL A 424 22.27 -3.48 22.41
C VAL A 424 22.73 -4.27 23.63
N PRO A 425 21.88 -4.46 24.66
CA PRO A 425 22.26 -5.26 25.84
C PRO A 425 22.57 -6.71 25.47
N GLU A 426 23.60 -7.28 26.02
CA GLU A 426 23.99 -8.68 25.74
C GLU A 426 22.91 -9.71 26.11
N ALA A 427 22.10 -9.39 27.13
CA ALA A 427 21.01 -10.25 27.59
C ALA A 427 19.85 -10.38 26.58
N VAL A 428 19.71 -9.50 25.57
CA VAL A 428 18.55 -9.50 24.66
C VAL A 428 18.35 -10.85 23.98
N ALA A 429 19.39 -11.45 23.45
CA ALA A 429 19.31 -12.74 22.77
C ALA A 429 18.80 -13.86 23.71
N THR A 430 19.31 -13.91 24.92
CA THR A 430 18.90 -14.87 25.95
C THR A 430 17.47 -14.60 26.41
N ASP A 431 17.13 -13.34 26.66
CA ASP A 431 15.78 -12.93 27.04
C ASP A 431 14.75 -13.35 25.98
N LEU A 432 15.03 -13.09 24.70
CA LEU A 432 14.14 -13.47 23.60
C LEU A 432 14.03 -14.99 23.45
N ALA A 433 15.12 -15.72 23.63
CA ALA A 433 15.13 -17.21 23.58
C ALA A 433 14.36 -17.84 24.74
N SER A 434 14.19 -17.14 25.87
CA SER A 434 13.42 -17.61 27.03
C SER A 434 11.92 -17.44 26.93
N LEU A 435 11.42 -16.73 25.87
CA LEU A 435 9.98 -16.47 25.71
C LEU A 435 9.22 -17.75 25.35
N GLU A 436 8.26 -18.10 26.20
CA GLU A 436 7.44 -19.31 26.01
C GLU A 436 6.63 -19.25 24.70
N GLY A 437 6.77 -20.29 23.88
CA GLY A 437 6.05 -20.45 22.61
C GLY A 437 6.66 -19.68 21.43
N ALA A 438 7.75 -18.93 21.65
CA ALA A 438 8.45 -18.22 20.59
C ALA A 438 9.75 -18.91 20.18
N VAL A 439 10.04 -18.87 18.89
CA VAL A 439 11.35 -19.16 18.32
C VAL A 439 11.98 -17.84 17.89
N ALA A 440 13.10 -17.46 18.49
CA ALA A 440 13.82 -16.25 18.17
C ALA A 440 14.87 -16.52 17.07
N MET A 441 14.75 -15.84 15.94
CA MET A 441 15.71 -15.87 14.83
C MET A 441 16.49 -14.57 14.79
N GLY A 442 17.77 -14.63 14.59
CA GLY A 442 18.65 -13.47 14.55
C GLY A 442 19.80 -13.56 15.55
N PRO A 443 20.51 -12.47 15.84
CA PRO A 443 20.26 -11.13 15.35
C PRO A 443 20.66 -10.91 13.89
N ILE A 444 19.94 -10.02 13.21
CA ILE A 444 20.33 -9.46 11.93
C ILE A 444 20.79 -8.01 12.18
N ASP A 445 21.93 -7.63 11.63
CA ASP A 445 22.40 -6.25 11.74
C ASP A 445 21.49 -5.30 10.93
N VAL A 446 21.08 -4.23 11.57
CA VAL A 446 20.36 -3.10 10.96
C VAL A 446 21.13 -1.81 11.19
N LEU A 447 20.73 -0.72 10.55
CA LEU A 447 21.37 0.58 10.79
C LEU A 447 21.27 0.93 12.28
N ASP A 448 22.41 1.17 12.91
CA ASP A 448 22.58 1.52 14.34
C ASP A 448 22.01 0.50 15.33
N GLY A 449 21.90 -0.81 14.96
CA GLY A 449 21.35 -1.78 15.88
C GLY A 449 21.23 -3.20 15.37
N LYS A 450 20.36 -3.94 16.02
CA LYS A 450 20.08 -5.36 15.72
C LYS A 450 18.59 -5.63 15.68
N ARG A 451 18.19 -6.61 14.85
CA ARG A 451 16.80 -7.06 14.70
C ARG A 451 16.70 -8.57 14.92
N TRP A 452 15.67 -8.97 15.64
CA TRP A 452 15.24 -10.36 15.80
C TRP A 452 13.84 -10.54 15.24
N LEU A 453 13.56 -11.75 14.77
CA LEU A 453 12.22 -12.19 14.41
C LEU A 453 11.79 -13.28 15.39
N LEU A 454 10.62 -13.09 15.98
CA LEU A 454 9.95 -14.10 16.80
C LEU A 454 8.84 -14.73 15.96
N THR A 455 8.80 -16.05 15.92
CA THR A 455 7.77 -16.86 15.26
C THR A 455 7.25 -17.91 16.21
N GLY A 456 6.10 -18.52 15.89
CA GLY A 456 5.49 -19.57 16.69
C GLY A 456 4.17 -19.14 17.34
N SER A 457 3.82 -19.71 18.49
CA SER A 457 2.61 -19.36 19.25
C SER A 457 2.87 -18.16 20.16
N LEU A 458 2.75 -16.94 19.62
CA LEU A 458 3.24 -15.73 20.27
C LEU A 458 2.34 -15.13 21.35
N GLY A 459 1.19 -15.75 21.68
CA GLY A 459 0.28 -15.23 22.70
C GLY A 459 0.94 -14.99 24.07
N LYS A 460 1.62 -16.01 24.60
CA LYS A 460 2.38 -15.90 25.86
C LYS A 460 3.64 -15.05 25.70
N ALA A 461 4.33 -15.18 24.56
CA ALA A 461 5.50 -14.40 24.25
C ALA A 461 5.24 -12.88 24.24
N ARG A 462 4.07 -12.43 23.74
CA ARG A 462 3.65 -11.01 23.80
C ARG A 462 3.56 -10.49 25.23
N ILE A 463 3.04 -11.30 26.14
CA ILE A 463 2.93 -10.94 27.57
C ILE A 463 4.34 -10.86 28.18
N GLY A 464 5.18 -11.88 27.93
CA GLY A 464 6.56 -11.91 28.42
C GLY A 464 7.47 -10.83 27.83
N LEU A 465 7.21 -10.41 26.60
CA LEU A 465 8.02 -9.38 25.92
C LEU A 465 7.85 -7.98 26.54
N ARG A 466 6.67 -7.67 27.08
CA ARG A 466 6.37 -6.34 27.64
C ARG A 466 7.33 -5.90 28.75
N PRO A 467 7.59 -6.68 29.82
CA PRO A 467 8.55 -6.31 30.86
C PRO A 467 9.99 -6.25 30.33
N LEU A 468 10.35 -7.13 29.37
CA LEU A 468 11.68 -7.13 28.76
C LEU A 468 11.95 -5.83 28.01
N VAL A 469 11.00 -5.35 27.21
CA VAL A 469 11.09 -4.06 26.49
C VAL A 469 11.27 -2.90 27.46
N GLY A 470 10.56 -2.89 28.59
CA GLY A 470 10.76 -1.90 29.65
C GLY A 470 12.20 -1.91 30.15
N ARG A 471 12.69 -3.07 30.60
CA ARG A 471 14.04 -3.28 31.09
C ARG A 471 15.13 -2.87 30.11
N TRP A 472 15.00 -3.21 28.81
CA TRP A 472 15.97 -2.82 27.79
C TRP A 472 15.98 -1.30 27.56
N ARG A 473 14.83 -0.63 27.66
CA ARG A 473 14.74 0.83 27.59
C ARG A 473 15.41 1.51 28.80
N ASP A 474 15.23 0.95 29.99
CA ASP A 474 15.91 1.43 31.20
C ASP A 474 17.42 1.32 31.09
N TRP A 475 17.94 0.38 30.30
CA TRP A 475 19.34 0.26 29.95
C TRP A 475 19.81 1.17 28.80
N GLY A 476 18.95 2.09 28.34
CA GLY A 476 19.24 3.08 27.30
C GLY A 476 19.01 2.61 25.87
N ALA A 477 18.41 1.47 25.65
CA ALA A 477 18.12 0.98 24.31
C ALA A 477 16.86 1.64 23.71
N THR A 478 16.90 1.97 22.43
CA THR A 478 15.70 2.32 21.67
C THR A 478 15.08 1.06 21.10
N VAL A 479 13.93 0.63 21.63
CA VAL A 479 13.28 -0.61 21.27
C VAL A 479 12.03 -0.37 20.44
N ARG A 480 11.95 -1.00 19.27
CA ARG A 480 10.75 -1.07 18.43
C ARG A 480 10.25 -2.53 18.37
N VAL A 481 8.97 -2.70 18.65
CA VAL A 481 8.28 -3.98 18.50
C VAL A 481 7.24 -3.82 17.40
N ASP A 482 7.32 -4.67 16.39
CA ASP A 482 6.44 -4.67 15.22
C ASP A 482 5.76 -6.03 15.09
N ALA A 483 4.47 -6.11 15.43
CA ALA A 483 3.67 -7.31 15.23
C ALA A 483 3.25 -7.43 13.76
N ASP A 484 3.37 -8.61 13.18
CA ASP A 484 3.13 -8.90 11.76
C ASP A 484 3.87 -7.91 10.84
N PRO A 485 5.21 -7.90 10.90
CA PRO A 485 6.03 -6.90 10.20
C PRO A 485 5.81 -6.97 8.69
N ILE A 486 5.70 -5.80 8.06
CA ILE A 486 5.59 -5.69 6.60
C ILE A 486 6.95 -5.91 5.94
N ASP A 487 8.01 -5.47 6.60
CA ASP A 487 9.40 -5.58 6.14
C ASP A 487 10.16 -6.55 7.02
N VAL A 488 10.59 -7.66 6.45
CA VAL A 488 11.37 -8.72 7.11
C VAL A 488 12.69 -8.91 6.41
#